data_d19d8e4d74acfb679b03454d5b1a1aef
#
_entry.id   d19d8e4d74acfb679b03454d5b1a1aef
#
_cell.length_a   1.000
_cell.length_b   1.000
_cell.length_c   1.000
_cell.angle_alpha   90.00
_cell.angle_beta   90.00
_cell.angle_gamma   90.00
#
_symmetry.space_group_name_H-M   'P 1'
#
loop_
_entity.id
_entity.type
_entity.pdbx_description
1 polymer ?
#
loop_
_entity_poly.entity_id
_entity_poly.type
_entity_poly.pdbx_seq_one_letter_code
_entity_poly.pdbx_strand_id
1 'polypeptide(L)'
;MCIRDRSKEADPIKLRAFVKNHIDLYWLQVQRFFRYNGRTYPTYREVSLGNKGQGFTKWHLFTEKAHFKEFVLRNIDRFSPPCLHVSQQRYIYAPLLKDLLDSSSLFITVEDLKRSHPEAFNDQFYALFNDFVVDLDYDEQPEYDPQKTIGAVSILDSELMKHGIEMLWKISGNGIHGLLDVTELIFEMDLEEYLTFNLKIEAKYRALVEYFEDWLAGKGFPVVFDKQLYRKRGTIRALYSPHPSGIISIPFNFWKPLKLNKERAKRIDPQSHLLPFVSYWGTLDPLSARNFLDLLKIAEFVKSKGDKKVKVRRFIPRGPIQTPPCMEKLIERAKKGEHLPHVARFTLVAYLRKVGWEDQQLIDLFRKDPRFVERITTYQIEQISKKGYLPLSCERMKELGLCVADCGLKNPLAYLRIQRREGVR
;
A
#
# COMPACT_ATOMS: atom_id res chain seq x y z
N MET A 1 22.67 -23.86 6.88
CA MET A 1 22.30 -25.24 7.22
C MET A 1 21.07 -25.16 8.13
N CYS A 2 19.88 -25.06 7.57
CA CYS A 2 18.63 -25.10 8.35
C CYS A 2 18.14 -26.52 8.35
N ILE A 3 18.42 -27.22 9.43
CA ILE A 3 17.87 -28.53 9.72
C ILE A 3 16.35 -28.32 9.80
N ARG A 4 15.62 -28.91 8.83
CA ARG A 4 14.19 -29.16 8.94
C ARG A 4 14.01 -30.14 10.09
N ASP A 5 13.91 -29.64 11.30
CA ASP A 5 13.48 -30.45 12.42
C ASP A 5 11.98 -30.74 12.26
N ARG A 6 11.64 -31.80 11.56
CA ARG A 6 10.29 -32.32 11.37
C ARG A 6 9.67 -32.88 12.66
N SER A 7 10.43 -32.89 13.77
CA SER A 7 10.02 -33.61 14.98
C SER A 7 9.06 -32.86 15.90
N LYS A 8 8.61 -31.63 15.54
CA LYS A 8 7.62 -30.87 16.32
C LYS A 8 6.61 -30.19 15.41
N GLU A 9 5.88 -30.98 14.65
CA GLU A 9 4.62 -30.49 14.06
C GLU A 9 3.70 -30.05 15.21
N ALA A 10 3.16 -28.84 15.13
CA ALA A 10 2.22 -28.38 16.14
C ALA A 10 1.00 -29.31 16.13
N ASP A 11 0.63 -29.78 17.33
CA ASP A 11 -0.47 -30.70 17.54
C ASP A 11 -1.77 -30.15 16.87
N PRO A 12 -2.32 -30.81 15.86
CA PRO A 12 -3.52 -30.35 15.17
C PRO A 12 -4.72 -30.14 16.10
N ILE A 13 -4.81 -30.91 17.18
CA ILE A 13 -5.88 -30.82 18.18
C ILE A 13 -5.76 -29.48 18.91
N LYS A 14 -4.56 -29.10 19.31
CA LYS A 14 -4.31 -27.82 19.96
C LYS A 14 -4.60 -26.63 19.05
N LEU A 15 -4.24 -26.73 17.76
CA LEU A 15 -4.53 -25.69 16.78
C LEU A 15 -6.03 -25.53 16.53
N ARG A 16 -6.79 -26.63 16.48
CA ARG A 16 -8.26 -26.57 16.38
C ARG A 16 -8.88 -25.95 17.63
N ALA A 17 -8.43 -26.36 18.81
CA ALA A 17 -8.87 -25.76 20.07
C ALA A 17 -8.57 -24.26 20.12
N PHE A 18 -7.39 -23.87 19.66
CA PHE A 18 -7.01 -22.46 19.55
C PHE A 18 -8.02 -21.69 18.67
N VAL A 19 -8.30 -22.14 17.45
CA VAL A 19 -9.26 -21.49 16.55
C VAL A 19 -10.65 -21.42 17.18
N LYS A 20 -11.13 -22.52 17.79
CA LYS A 20 -12.44 -22.56 18.48
C LYS A 20 -12.55 -21.52 19.59
N ASN A 21 -11.50 -21.34 20.37
CA ASN A 21 -11.48 -20.42 21.52
C ASN A 21 -11.32 -18.96 21.11
N HIS A 22 -10.89 -18.67 19.88
CA HIS A 22 -10.59 -17.32 19.42
C HIS A 22 -11.47 -16.85 18.25
N ILE A 23 -12.64 -17.46 18.04
CA ILE A 23 -13.57 -17.10 16.96
C ILE A 23 -13.92 -15.60 17.02
N ASP A 24 -14.05 -15.04 18.21
CA ASP A 24 -14.37 -13.62 18.39
C ASP A 24 -13.29 -12.70 17.83
N LEU A 25 -12.01 -13.08 17.91
CA LEU A 25 -10.90 -12.33 17.32
C LEU A 25 -10.94 -12.36 15.80
N TYR A 26 -11.34 -13.47 15.21
CA TYR A 26 -11.51 -13.56 13.76
C TYR A 26 -12.68 -12.71 13.29
N TRP A 27 -13.78 -12.67 14.06
CA TRP A 27 -14.91 -11.82 13.72
C TRP A 27 -14.55 -10.34 13.65
N LEU A 28 -13.68 -9.85 14.51
CA LEU A 28 -13.18 -8.47 14.48
C LEU A 28 -12.37 -8.14 13.20
N GLN A 29 -11.86 -9.15 12.52
CA GLN A 29 -11.20 -8.98 11.23
C GLN A 29 -12.18 -9.08 10.05
N VAL A 30 -13.27 -9.80 10.22
CA VAL A 30 -14.32 -9.98 9.22
C VAL A 30 -15.19 -8.73 9.11
N GLN A 31 -15.67 -8.22 10.23
CA GLN A 31 -16.53 -7.04 10.28
C GLN A 31 -15.73 -5.79 10.66
N ARG A 32 -15.96 -4.71 9.91
CA ARG A 32 -15.39 -3.38 10.16
C ARG A 32 -16.47 -2.33 10.01
N PHE A 33 -16.24 -1.17 10.61
CA PHE A 33 -17.16 -0.05 10.54
C PHE A 33 -16.42 1.19 10.04
N PHE A 34 -17.12 2.02 9.28
CA PHE A 34 -16.66 3.37 8.94
C PHE A 34 -17.83 4.36 9.11
N ARG A 35 -17.50 5.63 9.34
CA ARG A 35 -18.49 6.70 9.42
C ARG A 35 -18.40 7.56 8.16
N TYR A 36 -19.55 7.85 7.57
CA TYR A 36 -19.66 8.71 6.42
C TYR A 36 -20.91 9.59 6.56
N ASN A 37 -20.79 10.90 6.39
CA ASN A 37 -21.88 11.87 6.57
C ASN A 37 -22.68 11.67 7.87
N GLY A 38 -21.98 11.43 8.99
CA GLY A 38 -22.58 11.25 10.31
C GLY A 38 -23.18 9.87 10.57
N ARG A 39 -23.28 8.99 9.57
CA ARG A 39 -23.80 7.62 9.70
C ARG A 39 -22.67 6.59 9.81
N THR A 40 -22.95 5.46 10.44
CA THR A 40 -22.02 4.36 10.60
C THR A 40 -22.44 3.19 9.73
N TYR A 41 -21.53 2.72 8.88
CA TYR A 41 -21.76 1.63 7.94
C TYR A 41 -20.86 0.44 8.27
N PRO A 42 -21.42 -0.77 8.44
CA PRO A 42 -20.64 -1.99 8.52
C PRO A 42 -20.14 -2.43 7.14
N THR A 43 -18.93 -2.96 7.11
CA THR A 43 -18.37 -3.66 5.97
C THR A 43 -17.85 -5.02 6.39
N TYR A 44 -17.81 -5.97 5.46
CA TYR A 44 -17.52 -7.36 5.73
C TYR A 44 -16.47 -7.91 4.76
N ARG A 45 -15.63 -8.84 5.22
CA ARG A 45 -14.72 -9.58 4.36
C ARG A 45 -15.29 -10.94 4.04
N GLU A 46 -15.01 -11.43 2.84
CA GLU A 46 -15.20 -12.84 2.53
C GLU A 46 -14.27 -13.69 3.40
N VAL A 47 -14.76 -14.83 3.80
CA VAL A 47 -14.07 -15.79 4.65
C VAL A 47 -14.02 -17.15 3.98
N SER A 48 -12.89 -17.84 4.07
CA SER A 48 -12.75 -19.24 3.73
C SER A 48 -11.91 -19.96 4.80
N LEU A 49 -12.23 -21.21 5.05
CA LEU A 49 -11.49 -22.10 5.93
C LEU A 49 -10.85 -23.22 5.10
N GLY A 50 -9.58 -23.51 5.33
CA GLY A 50 -8.90 -24.56 4.60
C GLY A 50 -7.39 -24.45 4.61
N ASN A 51 -6.72 -25.30 3.84
CA ASN A 51 -5.28 -25.22 3.59
C ASN A 51 -4.93 -25.75 2.19
N LYS A 52 -3.73 -25.40 1.70
CA LYS A 52 -3.28 -25.79 0.34
C LYS A 52 -3.32 -27.31 0.09
N GLY A 53 -3.14 -28.14 1.11
CA GLY A 53 -3.10 -29.61 0.96
C GLY A 53 -4.47 -30.28 0.97
N GLN A 54 -5.48 -29.65 1.58
CA GLN A 54 -6.81 -30.23 1.78
C GLN A 54 -7.93 -29.44 1.07
N GLY A 55 -7.56 -28.35 0.36
CA GLY A 55 -8.49 -27.43 -0.28
C GLY A 55 -9.10 -26.43 0.69
N PHE A 56 -10.09 -25.71 0.19
CA PHE A 56 -10.76 -24.63 0.91
C PHE A 56 -12.28 -24.80 0.83
N THR A 57 -12.99 -24.29 1.85
CA THR A 57 -14.44 -24.05 1.74
C THR A 57 -14.71 -23.03 0.64
N LYS A 58 -15.94 -22.93 0.17
CA LYS A 58 -16.37 -21.77 -0.61
C LYS A 58 -16.17 -20.48 0.22
N TRP A 59 -16.02 -19.38 -0.48
CA TRP A 59 -15.94 -18.05 0.13
C TRP A 59 -17.32 -17.59 0.56
N HIS A 60 -17.43 -17.06 1.78
CA HIS A 60 -18.69 -16.64 2.37
C HIS A 60 -18.57 -15.25 2.97
N LEU A 61 -19.63 -14.46 2.82
CA LEU A 61 -19.84 -13.19 3.53
C LEU A 61 -20.82 -13.42 4.68
N PHE A 62 -20.48 -12.91 5.84
CA PHE A 62 -21.28 -13.01 7.05
C PHE A 62 -21.61 -11.61 7.55
N THR A 63 -22.89 -11.32 7.75
CA THR A 63 -23.38 -10.08 8.36
C THR A 63 -23.56 -10.23 9.88
N GLU A 64 -23.62 -11.46 10.36
CA GLU A 64 -23.86 -11.78 11.77
C GLU A 64 -22.78 -12.72 12.33
N LYS A 65 -22.30 -12.37 13.53
CA LYS A 65 -21.29 -13.16 14.26
C LYS A 65 -21.73 -14.59 14.53
N ALA A 66 -23.03 -14.80 14.80
CA ALA A 66 -23.58 -16.12 15.08
C ALA A 66 -23.40 -17.06 13.88
N HIS A 67 -23.75 -16.63 12.68
CA HIS A 67 -23.60 -17.40 11.45
C HIS A 67 -22.13 -17.66 11.11
N PHE A 68 -21.26 -16.67 11.31
CA PHE A 68 -19.82 -16.87 11.16
C PHE A 68 -19.30 -17.93 12.14
N LYS A 69 -19.68 -17.85 13.42
CA LYS A 69 -19.29 -18.82 14.45
C LYS A 69 -19.75 -20.23 14.09
N GLU A 70 -20.98 -20.37 13.66
CA GLU A 70 -21.54 -21.65 13.22
C GLU A 70 -20.77 -22.22 12.03
N PHE A 71 -20.47 -21.40 11.02
CA PHE A 71 -19.66 -21.79 9.88
C PHE A 71 -18.30 -22.34 10.29
N VAL A 72 -17.58 -21.62 11.18
CA VAL A 72 -16.27 -22.05 11.66
C VAL A 72 -16.37 -23.38 12.38
N LEU A 73 -17.33 -23.51 13.33
CA LEU A 73 -17.51 -24.72 14.12
C LEU A 73 -17.87 -25.96 13.27
N ARG A 74 -18.72 -25.79 12.25
CA ARG A 74 -19.09 -26.89 11.32
C ARG A 74 -17.95 -27.36 10.43
N ASN A 75 -16.99 -26.49 10.12
CA ASN A 75 -15.96 -26.81 9.14
C ASN A 75 -14.58 -27.04 9.74
N ILE A 76 -14.36 -26.66 11.00
CA ILE A 76 -13.01 -26.66 11.60
C ILE A 76 -12.37 -28.04 11.63
N ASP A 77 -13.18 -29.12 11.84
CA ASP A 77 -12.69 -30.47 11.94
C ASP A 77 -12.35 -31.10 10.57
N ARG A 78 -12.75 -30.44 9.48
CA ARG A 78 -12.45 -30.88 8.10
C ARG A 78 -10.99 -30.64 7.68
N PHE A 79 -10.27 -29.78 8.40
CA PHE A 79 -8.92 -29.33 8.03
C PHE A 79 -7.92 -29.55 9.15
N SER A 80 -6.69 -29.83 8.77
CA SER A 80 -5.59 -30.04 9.71
C SER A 80 -4.29 -29.41 9.18
N PRO A 81 -3.88 -28.25 9.69
CA PRO A 81 -4.61 -27.35 10.58
C PRO A 81 -5.72 -26.55 9.87
N PRO A 82 -6.72 -26.04 10.61
CA PRO A 82 -7.76 -25.19 10.05
C PRO A 82 -7.25 -23.75 9.87
N CYS A 83 -6.88 -23.39 8.65
CA CYS A 83 -6.39 -22.04 8.34
C CYS A 83 -7.56 -21.16 7.91
N LEU A 84 -7.78 -20.06 8.62
CA LEU A 84 -8.78 -19.06 8.26
C LEU A 84 -8.14 -18.01 7.32
N HIS A 85 -8.81 -17.74 6.22
CA HIS A 85 -8.43 -16.71 5.25
C HIS A 85 -9.52 -15.67 5.14
N VAL A 86 -9.12 -14.43 4.90
CA VAL A 86 -10.01 -13.29 4.67
C VAL A 86 -9.65 -12.59 3.36
N SER A 87 -10.64 -11.98 2.71
CA SER A 87 -10.39 -11.19 1.50
C SER A 87 -9.72 -9.85 1.84
N GLN A 88 -8.99 -9.30 0.87
CA GLN A 88 -8.55 -7.90 0.89
C GLN A 88 -9.74 -6.96 0.74
N GLN A 89 -10.70 -7.35 -0.12
CA GLN A 89 -11.91 -6.59 -0.34
C GLN A 89 -12.77 -6.58 0.93
N ARG A 90 -13.36 -5.42 1.20
CA ARG A 90 -14.44 -5.23 2.16
C ARG A 90 -15.70 -4.83 1.44
N TYR A 91 -16.74 -5.53 1.72
CA TYR A 91 -18.02 -5.45 1.05
C TYR A 91 -19.06 -4.73 1.91
N ILE A 92 -19.85 -3.87 1.29
CA ILE A 92 -21.05 -3.28 1.90
C ILE A 92 -22.30 -3.97 1.36
N TYR A 93 -23.29 -4.18 2.22
CA TYR A 93 -24.58 -4.72 1.81
C TYR A 93 -25.36 -3.73 0.93
N ALA A 94 -25.98 -4.18 -0.16
CA ALA A 94 -26.59 -3.31 -1.17
C ALA A 94 -27.61 -2.28 -0.62
N PRO A 95 -28.50 -2.59 0.31
CA PRO A 95 -29.35 -1.59 0.94
C PRO A 95 -28.60 -0.49 1.67
N LEU A 96 -27.47 -0.82 2.32
CA LEU A 96 -26.61 0.15 2.99
C LEU A 96 -25.77 0.94 1.99
N LEU A 97 -25.40 0.34 0.87
CA LEU A 97 -24.78 1.05 -0.25
C LEU A 97 -25.74 2.09 -0.83
N LYS A 98 -27.03 1.75 -0.99
CA LYS A 98 -28.06 2.69 -1.39
C LYS A 98 -28.13 3.88 -0.44
N ASP A 99 -28.20 3.62 0.87
CA ASP A 99 -28.23 4.67 1.88
C ASP A 99 -26.97 5.55 1.84
N LEU A 100 -25.79 4.98 1.56
CA LEU A 100 -24.53 5.70 1.39
C LEU A 100 -24.60 6.63 0.17
N LEU A 101 -25.06 6.14 -0.99
CA LEU A 101 -25.21 6.92 -2.21
C LEU A 101 -26.21 8.05 -2.03
N ASP A 102 -27.38 7.77 -1.46
CA ASP A 102 -28.42 8.76 -1.17
C ASP A 102 -27.91 9.86 -0.23
N SER A 103 -27.11 9.49 0.78
CA SER A 103 -26.52 10.46 1.72
C SER A 103 -25.45 11.36 1.09
N SER A 104 -24.92 10.97 -0.06
CA SER A 104 -23.88 11.71 -0.80
C SER A 104 -24.45 12.62 -1.87
N SER A 105 -25.77 12.67 -2.03
CA SER A 105 -26.46 13.44 -3.09
C SER A 105 -26.01 13.04 -4.51
N LEU A 106 -25.56 11.81 -4.69
CA LEU A 106 -25.18 11.30 -6.01
C LEU A 106 -26.42 10.83 -6.78
N PHE A 107 -26.41 11.06 -8.09
CA PHE A 107 -27.44 10.57 -9.00
C PHE A 107 -27.21 9.12 -9.47
N ILE A 108 -26.20 8.44 -8.92
CA ILE A 108 -25.86 7.05 -9.26
C ILE A 108 -26.65 6.11 -8.34
N THR A 109 -27.32 5.13 -8.93
CA THR A 109 -28.05 4.11 -8.18
C THR A 109 -27.24 2.81 -8.03
N VAL A 110 -27.67 1.94 -7.09
CA VAL A 110 -27.10 0.58 -6.94
C VAL A 110 -27.24 -0.22 -8.25
N GLU A 111 -28.37 -0.04 -8.95
CA GLU A 111 -28.66 -0.69 -10.23
C GLU A 111 -27.71 -0.20 -11.35
N ASP A 112 -27.34 1.07 -11.35
CA ASP A 112 -26.38 1.61 -12.29
C ASP A 112 -24.97 1.03 -12.01
N LEU A 113 -24.57 0.93 -10.75
CA LEU A 113 -23.32 0.28 -10.36
C LEU A 113 -23.34 -1.22 -10.74
N LYS A 114 -24.43 -1.94 -10.51
CA LYS A 114 -24.57 -3.35 -10.93
C LYS A 114 -24.46 -3.53 -12.43
N ARG A 115 -24.99 -2.58 -13.21
CA ARG A 115 -24.95 -2.62 -14.67
C ARG A 115 -23.57 -2.29 -15.22
N SER A 116 -22.93 -1.26 -14.68
CA SER A 116 -21.62 -0.78 -15.13
C SER A 116 -20.44 -1.59 -14.60
N HIS A 117 -20.57 -2.14 -13.37
CA HIS A 117 -19.50 -2.84 -12.65
C HIS A 117 -20.00 -4.12 -11.97
N PRO A 118 -20.57 -5.06 -12.72
CA PRO A 118 -21.09 -6.31 -12.13
C PRO A 118 -20.00 -7.11 -11.40
N GLU A 119 -18.75 -6.93 -11.81
CA GLU A 119 -17.60 -7.59 -11.17
C GLU A 119 -17.33 -7.11 -9.75
N ALA A 120 -17.75 -5.92 -9.36
CA ALA A 120 -17.61 -5.41 -8.00
C ALA A 120 -18.66 -5.98 -7.03
N PHE A 121 -19.66 -6.71 -7.57
CA PHE A 121 -20.68 -7.34 -6.74
C PHE A 121 -20.39 -8.82 -6.48
N ASN A 122 -20.70 -9.22 -5.27
CA ASN A 122 -20.84 -10.60 -4.88
C ASN A 122 -22.26 -10.77 -4.29
N ASP A 123 -23.18 -11.25 -5.12
CA ASP A 123 -24.62 -11.32 -4.80
C ASP A 123 -25.17 -9.93 -4.43
N GLN A 124 -25.57 -9.74 -3.18
CA GLN A 124 -26.11 -8.48 -2.66
C GLN A 124 -25.05 -7.57 -1.99
N PHE A 125 -23.77 -7.87 -2.19
CA PHE A 125 -22.68 -7.13 -1.58
C PHE A 125 -21.81 -6.47 -2.63
N TYR A 126 -21.43 -5.21 -2.40
CA TYR A 126 -20.53 -4.43 -3.24
C TYR A 126 -19.17 -4.29 -2.58
N ALA A 127 -18.09 -4.52 -3.35
CA ALA A 127 -16.71 -4.33 -2.89
C ALA A 127 -16.40 -2.83 -2.76
N LEU A 128 -16.68 -2.25 -1.58
CA LEU A 128 -16.52 -0.83 -1.32
C LEU A 128 -15.06 -0.44 -1.07
N PHE A 129 -14.29 -1.28 -0.38
CA PHE A 129 -12.89 -1.05 -0.09
C PHE A 129 -12.05 -2.23 -0.57
N ASN A 130 -10.84 -1.92 -1.02
CA ASN A 130 -9.83 -2.90 -1.36
C ASN A 130 -8.56 -2.53 -0.58
N ASP A 131 -8.37 -3.15 0.57
CA ASP A 131 -7.29 -2.81 1.48
C ASP A 131 -5.93 -3.18 0.89
N PHE A 132 -4.89 -2.40 1.22
CA PHE A 132 -3.55 -2.66 0.72
C PHE A 132 -2.86 -3.73 1.56
N VAL A 133 -2.41 -4.77 0.90
CA VAL A 133 -1.70 -5.89 1.51
C VAL A 133 -0.43 -6.16 0.72
N VAL A 134 0.66 -6.41 1.42
CA VAL A 134 1.89 -6.94 0.82
C VAL A 134 2.19 -8.33 1.39
N ASP A 135 2.70 -9.20 0.56
CA ASP A 135 3.10 -10.56 0.92
C ASP A 135 4.51 -10.85 0.40
N LEU A 136 5.37 -11.31 1.29
CA LEU A 136 6.74 -11.70 1.00
C LEU A 136 6.98 -13.10 1.56
N ASP A 137 6.80 -14.11 0.73
CA ASP A 137 7.17 -15.47 1.07
C ASP A 137 8.70 -15.64 0.96
N TYR A 138 9.33 -16.22 1.98
CA TYR A 138 10.80 -16.42 2.01
C TYR A 138 11.30 -17.32 0.88
N ASP A 139 10.51 -18.33 0.49
CA ASP A 139 10.89 -19.30 -0.56
C ASP A 139 10.83 -18.66 -1.97
N GLU A 140 10.16 -17.55 -2.15
CA GLU A 140 10.01 -16.84 -3.42
C GLU A 140 11.03 -15.71 -3.59
N GLN A 141 11.86 -15.45 -2.56
CA GLN A 141 12.86 -14.39 -2.64
C GLN A 141 14.06 -14.78 -3.51
N PRO A 142 14.69 -13.81 -4.20
CA PRO A 142 15.88 -14.06 -5.04
C PRO A 142 17.03 -14.75 -4.29
N GLU A 143 17.16 -14.43 -3.00
CA GLU A 143 18.03 -15.11 -2.07
C GLU A 143 17.20 -15.60 -0.90
N TYR A 144 17.22 -16.92 -0.63
CA TYR A 144 16.56 -17.48 0.53
C TYR A 144 17.31 -17.08 1.81
N ASP A 145 17.05 -15.85 2.25
CA ASP A 145 17.58 -15.32 3.51
C ASP A 145 16.47 -14.58 4.28
N PRO A 146 15.85 -15.24 5.27
CA PRO A 146 14.82 -14.58 6.08
C PRO A 146 15.28 -13.30 6.77
N GLN A 147 16.57 -13.18 7.12
CA GLN A 147 17.09 -11.98 7.77
C GLN A 147 17.17 -10.80 6.78
N LYS A 148 17.55 -11.04 5.54
CA LYS A 148 17.51 -10.03 4.48
C LYS A 148 16.08 -9.59 4.19
N THR A 149 15.14 -10.52 4.09
CA THR A 149 13.72 -10.20 3.91
C THR A 149 13.17 -9.35 5.06
N ILE A 150 13.50 -9.71 6.30
CA ILE A 150 13.14 -8.92 7.49
C ILE A 150 13.79 -7.52 7.43
N GLY A 151 15.05 -7.45 7.04
CA GLY A 151 15.76 -6.17 6.85
C GLY A 151 15.10 -5.29 5.81
N ALA A 152 14.71 -5.87 4.67
CA ALA A 152 13.98 -5.17 3.61
C ALA A 152 12.65 -4.60 4.12
N VAL A 153 11.86 -5.42 4.82
CA VAL A 153 10.58 -4.99 5.40
C VAL A 153 10.77 -3.90 6.43
N SER A 154 11.79 -3.98 7.30
CA SER A 154 12.11 -2.93 8.28
C SER A 154 12.46 -1.60 7.62
N ILE A 155 13.19 -1.64 6.50
CA ILE A 155 13.54 -0.45 5.72
C ILE A 155 12.29 0.14 5.05
N LEU A 156 11.43 -0.71 4.50
CA LEU A 156 10.17 -0.30 3.89
C LEU A 156 9.23 0.33 4.93
N ASP A 157 9.06 -0.32 6.08
CA ASP A 157 8.27 0.20 7.20
C ASP A 157 8.75 1.59 7.64
N SER A 158 10.06 1.72 7.82
CA SER A 158 10.68 3.00 8.17
C SER A 158 10.43 4.09 7.12
N GLU A 159 10.36 3.72 5.85
CA GLU A 159 10.05 4.68 4.78
C GLU A 159 8.58 5.08 4.80
N LEU A 160 7.68 4.11 4.93
CA LEU A 160 6.24 4.34 5.01
C LEU A 160 5.87 5.20 6.22
N MET A 161 6.48 4.94 7.38
CA MET A 161 6.30 5.74 8.60
C MET A 161 6.66 7.22 8.41
N LYS A 162 7.60 7.57 7.55
CA LYS A 162 7.91 8.98 7.23
C LYS A 162 6.79 9.68 6.47
N HIS A 163 5.95 8.91 5.82
CA HIS A 163 4.73 9.37 5.16
C HIS A 163 3.50 9.27 6.07
N GLY A 164 3.70 8.93 7.36
CA GLY A 164 2.63 8.69 8.31
C GLY A 164 1.83 7.41 8.02
N ILE A 165 2.34 6.54 7.15
CA ILE A 165 1.67 5.29 6.79
C ILE A 165 2.16 4.20 7.73
N GLU A 166 1.30 3.78 8.64
CA GLU A 166 1.58 2.75 9.62
C GLU A 166 0.94 1.42 9.20
N MET A 167 1.76 0.50 8.72
CA MET A 167 1.31 -0.85 8.38
C MET A 167 1.33 -1.78 9.59
N LEU A 168 0.36 -2.66 9.68
CA LEU A 168 0.46 -3.80 10.58
C LEU A 168 1.23 -4.93 9.90
N TRP A 169 2.37 -5.29 10.47
CA TRP A 169 3.17 -6.42 9.99
C TRP A 169 2.85 -7.69 10.78
N LYS A 170 2.83 -8.83 10.10
CA LYS A 170 2.64 -10.14 10.74
C LYS A 170 3.49 -11.22 10.08
N ILE A 171 3.85 -12.22 10.87
CA ILE A 171 4.42 -13.46 10.36
C ILE A 171 3.29 -14.28 9.73
N SER A 172 3.47 -14.74 8.50
CA SER A 172 2.47 -15.55 7.78
C SER A 172 2.70 -17.05 7.91
N GLY A 173 3.82 -17.46 8.50
CA GLY A 173 4.30 -18.85 8.57
C GLY A 173 5.57 -19.03 7.77
N ASN A 174 5.57 -18.85 6.47
CA ASN A 174 6.74 -18.93 5.60
C ASN A 174 7.19 -17.58 5.05
N GLY A 175 6.64 -16.49 5.57
CA GLY A 175 6.90 -15.13 5.09
C GLY A 175 6.39 -14.06 6.03
N ILE A 176 6.27 -12.85 5.50
CA ILE A 176 5.81 -11.67 6.19
C ILE A 176 4.70 -11.02 5.37
N HIS A 177 3.59 -10.68 6.02
CA HIS A 177 2.54 -9.85 5.41
C HIS A 177 2.51 -8.47 6.07
N GLY A 178 2.29 -7.43 5.26
CA GLY A 178 1.92 -6.10 5.72
C GLY A 178 0.46 -5.82 5.37
N LEU A 179 -0.30 -5.24 6.30
CA LEU A 179 -1.73 -5.00 6.20
C LEU A 179 -2.03 -3.53 6.46
N LEU A 180 -2.74 -2.87 5.54
CA LEU A 180 -3.16 -1.48 5.64
C LEU A 180 -4.64 -1.34 5.31
N ASP A 181 -5.42 -0.81 6.24
CA ASP A 181 -6.81 -0.40 6.04
C ASP A 181 -6.83 0.94 5.31
N VAL A 182 -7.48 0.98 4.16
CA VAL A 182 -7.50 2.17 3.30
C VAL A 182 -8.84 2.92 3.37
N THR A 183 -9.61 2.72 4.43
CA THR A 183 -10.93 3.39 4.61
C THR A 183 -10.84 4.89 4.42
N GLU A 184 -9.77 5.52 4.90
CA GLU A 184 -9.61 6.97 4.88
C GLU A 184 -9.55 7.56 3.45
N LEU A 185 -9.22 6.73 2.45
CA LEU A 185 -9.16 7.20 1.05
C LEU A 185 -10.52 7.70 0.52
N ILE A 186 -11.64 7.20 1.07
CA ILE A 186 -12.99 7.63 0.65
C ILE A 186 -13.26 9.10 0.98
N PHE A 187 -12.49 9.70 1.90
CA PHE A 187 -12.64 11.09 2.32
C PHE A 187 -11.70 12.06 1.57
N GLU A 188 -10.79 11.53 0.75
CA GLU A 188 -9.80 12.32 0.02
C GLU A 188 -10.25 12.71 -1.41
N MET A 189 -11.42 12.26 -1.81
CA MET A 189 -12.05 12.54 -3.10
C MET A 189 -13.57 12.48 -2.96
N ASP A 190 -14.34 12.96 -3.95
CA ASP A 190 -15.78 12.73 -3.92
C ASP A 190 -16.11 11.23 -4.07
N LEU A 191 -17.30 10.83 -3.63
CA LEU A 191 -17.66 9.40 -3.59
C LEU A 191 -17.68 8.76 -4.99
N GLU A 192 -18.08 9.47 -6.04
CA GLU A 192 -18.08 8.96 -7.40
C GLU A 192 -16.66 8.72 -7.90
N GLU A 193 -15.78 9.68 -7.68
CA GLU A 193 -14.34 9.56 -7.95
C GLU A 193 -13.75 8.37 -7.19
N TYR A 194 -14.09 8.24 -5.90
CA TYR A 194 -13.62 7.13 -5.08
C TYR A 194 -14.07 5.77 -5.61
N LEU A 195 -15.35 5.61 -5.97
CA LEU A 195 -15.86 4.34 -6.51
C LEU A 195 -15.12 3.96 -7.80
N THR A 196 -14.92 4.92 -8.71
CA THR A 196 -14.15 4.72 -9.94
C THR A 196 -12.68 4.39 -9.67
N PHE A 197 -12.07 5.05 -8.69
CA PHE A 197 -10.70 4.81 -8.26
C PHE A 197 -10.54 3.40 -7.66
N ASN A 198 -11.45 2.98 -6.78
CA ASN A 198 -11.41 1.69 -6.10
C ASN A 198 -11.50 0.51 -7.08
N LEU A 199 -12.27 0.64 -8.15
CA LEU A 199 -12.37 -0.39 -9.21
C LEU A 199 -11.03 -0.67 -9.93
N LYS A 200 -10.13 0.30 -9.94
CA LYS A 200 -8.82 0.21 -10.62
C LYS A 200 -7.64 0.11 -9.64
N ILE A 201 -7.91 0.03 -8.35
CA ILE A 201 -6.89 0.14 -7.30
C ILE A 201 -5.89 -1.03 -7.32
N GLU A 202 -6.33 -2.21 -7.76
CA GLU A 202 -5.46 -3.41 -7.85
C GLU A 202 -4.28 -3.19 -8.80
N ALA A 203 -4.52 -2.54 -9.94
CA ALA A 203 -3.44 -2.19 -10.86
C ALA A 203 -2.47 -1.17 -10.25
N LYS A 204 -2.99 -0.24 -9.43
CA LYS A 204 -2.18 0.75 -8.70
C LYS A 204 -1.35 0.10 -7.62
N TYR A 205 -1.90 -0.84 -6.86
CA TYR A 205 -1.18 -1.61 -5.86
C TYR A 205 -0.06 -2.45 -6.48
N ARG A 206 -0.34 -3.07 -7.63
CA ARG A 206 0.70 -3.79 -8.39
C ARG A 206 1.85 -2.86 -8.80
N ALA A 207 1.54 -1.67 -9.30
CA ALA A 207 2.56 -0.68 -9.64
C ALA A 207 3.34 -0.22 -8.41
N LEU A 208 2.66 -0.07 -7.26
CA LEU A 208 3.28 0.35 -6.01
C LEU A 208 4.28 -0.68 -5.48
N VAL A 209 3.92 -1.97 -5.50
CA VAL A 209 4.86 -3.01 -5.03
C VAL A 209 6.04 -3.19 -5.99
N GLU A 210 5.83 -3.06 -7.30
CA GLU A 210 6.93 -3.05 -8.28
C GLU A 210 7.88 -1.85 -8.04
N TYR A 211 7.34 -0.69 -7.68
CA TYR A 211 8.13 0.46 -7.27
C TYR A 211 8.90 0.18 -5.97
N PHE A 212 8.32 -0.50 -4.99
CA PHE A 212 9.01 -0.89 -3.76
C PHE A 212 10.11 -1.91 -4.02
N GLU A 213 9.88 -2.90 -4.89
CA GLU A 213 10.91 -3.86 -5.31
C GLU A 213 12.14 -3.15 -5.88
N ASP A 214 11.94 -2.27 -6.85
CA ASP A 214 13.01 -1.49 -7.46
C ASP A 214 13.74 -0.60 -6.44
N TRP A 215 12.98 0.02 -5.54
CA TRP A 215 13.51 0.90 -4.52
C TRP A 215 14.34 0.15 -3.48
N LEU A 216 13.87 -1.01 -3.01
CA LEU A 216 14.60 -1.88 -2.08
C LEU A 216 15.82 -2.50 -2.73
N ALA A 217 15.72 -2.96 -3.97
CA ALA A 217 16.87 -3.47 -4.73
C ALA A 217 17.96 -2.41 -4.88
N GLY A 218 17.58 -1.15 -5.12
CA GLY A 218 18.51 -0.01 -5.14
C GLY A 218 19.22 0.25 -3.82
N LYS A 219 18.70 -0.28 -2.70
CA LYS A 219 19.30 -0.22 -1.36
C LYS A 219 20.10 -1.48 -0.99
N GLY A 220 20.21 -2.44 -1.88
CA GLY A 220 20.89 -3.71 -1.63
C GLY A 220 20.02 -4.77 -0.96
N PHE A 221 18.69 -4.58 -0.95
CA PHE A 221 17.71 -5.51 -0.43
C PHE A 221 16.76 -5.94 -1.55
N PRO A 222 17.20 -6.75 -2.53
CA PRO A 222 16.31 -7.26 -3.56
C PRO A 222 15.27 -8.19 -2.95
N VAL A 223 13.97 -7.85 -3.13
CA VAL A 223 12.83 -8.65 -2.70
C VAL A 223 11.80 -8.73 -3.82
N VAL A 224 10.96 -9.75 -3.75
CA VAL A 224 9.82 -9.95 -4.65
C VAL A 224 8.55 -10.05 -3.81
N PHE A 225 7.56 -9.23 -4.13
CA PHE A 225 6.23 -9.30 -3.52
C PHE A 225 5.31 -10.22 -4.33
N ASP A 226 4.44 -10.98 -3.65
CA ASP A 226 3.41 -11.75 -4.35
C ASP A 226 2.36 -10.81 -4.97
N LYS A 227 2.48 -10.62 -6.29
CA LYS A 227 1.55 -9.79 -7.08
C LYS A 227 0.25 -10.51 -7.41
N GLN A 228 0.13 -11.80 -7.07
CA GLN A 228 -1.12 -12.55 -7.26
C GLN A 228 -2.21 -12.09 -6.30
N LEU A 229 -1.85 -11.43 -5.21
CA LEU A 229 -2.79 -10.79 -4.31
C LEU A 229 -3.63 -9.71 -5.01
N TYR A 230 -3.05 -9.00 -5.98
CA TYR A 230 -3.75 -7.91 -6.69
C TYR A 230 -4.55 -8.44 -7.87
N ARG A 231 -5.47 -9.32 -7.56
CA ARG A 231 -6.49 -9.89 -8.45
C ARG A 231 -7.86 -9.64 -7.83
N LYS A 232 -8.90 -9.87 -8.65
CA LYS A 232 -10.32 -9.79 -8.28
C LYS A 232 -10.70 -10.61 -7.05
N ARG A 233 -10.07 -10.96 -6.10
CA ARG A 233 -10.26 -11.64 -4.81
C ARG A 233 -8.89 -11.99 -4.22
N GLY A 234 -8.11 -10.95 -3.96
CA GLY A 234 -6.92 -11.13 -3.16
C GLY A 234 -7.30 -11.62 -1.77
N THR A 235 -6.62 -12.65 -1.30
CA THR A 235 -6.95 -13.28 -0.02
C THR A 235 -5.70 -13.48 0.81
N ILE A 236 -5.84 -13.30 2.10
CA ILE A 236 -4.75 -13.42 3.03
C ILE A 236 -5.16 -14.23 4.24
N ARG A 237 -4.21 -14.93 4.84
CA ARG A 237 -4.47 -15.61 6.11
C ARG A 237 -4.79 -14.60 7.18
N ALA A 238 -5.86 -14.83 7.94
CA ALA A 238 -6.25 -13.98 9.05
C ALA A 238 -5.15 -13.92 10.13
N LEU A 239 -5.12 -12.83 10.90
CA LEU A 239 -4.30 -12.75 12.11
C LEU A 239 -4.68 -13.91 13.05
N TYR A 240 -3.68 -14.47 13.71
CA TYR A 240 -3.80 -15.62 14.62
C TYR A 240 -4.29 -16.92 13.97
N SER A 241 -4.48 -16.95 12.66
CA SER A 241 -4.79 -18.19 11.95
C SER A 241 -3.56 -19.12 11.89
N PRO A 242 -3.75 -20.43 12.11
CA PRO A 242 -2.69 -21.40 11.93
C PRO A 242 -2.16 -21.46 10.50
N HIS A 243 -0.91 -21.80 10.34
CA HIS A 243 -0.26 -22.17 9.08
C HIS A 243 -0.06 -23.69 9.02
N PRO A 244 -0.05 -24.32 7.82
CA PRO A 244 0.23 -25.77 7.68
C PRO A 244 1.55 -26.21 8.34
N SER A 245 2.54 -25.32 8.47
CA SER A 245 3.78 -25.58 9.23
C SER A 245 3.62 -25.54 10.75
N GLY A 246 2.39 -25.40 11.28
CA GLY A 246 2.12 -25.34 12.71
C GLY A 246 2.43 -24.01 13.38
N ILE A 247 2.75 -22.97 12.61
CA ILE A 247 3.00 -21.61 13.11
C ILE A 247 1.69 -20.84 13.11
N ILE A 248 1.44 -20.06 14.16
CA ILE A 248 0.32 -19.12 14.21
C ILE A 248 0.75 -17.77 13.63
N SER A 249 -0.11 -17.18 12.79
CA SER A 249 0.11 -15.86 12.20
C SER A 249 -0.02 -14.78 13.27
N ILE A 250 1.10 -14.21 13.71
CA ILE A 250 1.14 -13.21 14.78
C ILE A 250 1.62 -11.85 14.28
N PRO A 251 1.02 -10.75 14.79
CA PRO A 251 1.53 -9.42 14.51
C PRO A 251 2.88 -9.20 15.20
N PHE A 252 3.71 -8.35 14.60
CA PHE A 252 4.95 -7.88 15.20
C PHE A 252 5.18 -6.40 14.86
N ASN A 253 6.07 -5.77 15.63
CA ASN A 253 6.47 -4.40 15.44
C ASN A 253 8.00 -4.33 15.42
N PHE A 254 8.59 -3.66 14.43
CA PHE A 254 10.04 -3.49 14.31
C PHE A 254 10.65 -2.64 15.42
N TRP A 255 9.88 -1.74 16.03
CA TRP A 255 10.34 -0.83 17.08
C TRP A 255 10.49 -1.53 18.45
N LYS A 256 9.83 -2.66 18.65
CA LYS A 256 10.09 -3.54 19.79
C LYS A 256 10.84 -4.74 19.24
N PRO A 257 12.12 -4.96 19.62
CA PRO A 257 12.89 -6.08 19.13
C PRO A 257 12.28 -7.39 19.64
N LEU A 258 11.17 -7.76 19.06
CA LEU A 258 10.73 -9.13 19.04
C LEU A 258 11.76 -9.82 18.17
N LYS A 259 12.76 -10.47 18.82
CA LYS A 259 13.51 -11.51 18.13
C LYS A 259 12.45 -12.33 17.43
N LEU A 260 12.40 -12.25 16.10
CA LEU A 260 11.52 -13.06 15.25
C LEU A 260 11.91 -14.51 15.44
N ASN A 261 11.45 -15.05 16.55
CA ASN A 261 11.76 -16.40 16.94
C ASN A 261 10.59 -17.23 16.44
N LYS A 262 10.82 -18.00 15.37
CA LYS A 262 9.89 -19.07 14.93
C LYS A 262 9.47 -19.92 16.14
N GLU A 263 10.35 -20.09 17.13
CA GLU A 263 10.08 -20.78 18.38
C GLU A 263 8.99 -20.08 19.23
N ARG A 264 8.94 -18.75 19.24
CA ARG A 264 7.91 -18.02 19.97
C ARG A 264 6.54 -18.14 19.29
N ALA A 265 6.49 -18.12 17.96
CA ALA A 265 5.27 -18.37 17.19
C ALA A 265 4.77 -19.81 17.38
N LYS A 266 5.65 -20.76 17.70
CA LYS A 266 5.31 -22.16 18.06
C LYS A 266 4.86 -22.32 19.52
N ARG A 267 5.30 -21.43 20.42
CA ARG A 267 5.06 -21.51 21.87
C ARG A 267 3.97 -20.56 22.38
N ILE A 268 3.20 -19.95 21.50
CA ILE A 268 2.11 -19.10 21.95
C ILE A 268 1.11 -19.97 22.74
N ASP A 269 1.16 -19.76 24.06
CA ASP A 269 0.11 -20.28 24.93
C ASP A 269 -1.20 -19.60 24.54
N PRO A 270 -2.20 -20.38 24.10
CA PRO A 270 -3.49 -19.83 23.68
C PRO A 270 -4.21 -19.00 24.76
N GLN A 271 -3.80 -19.11 26.01
CA GLN A 271 -4.49 -18.47 27.14
C GLN A 271 -3.83 -17.17 27.60
N SER A 272 -2.61 -16.87 27.20
CA SER A 272 -1.91 -15.73 27.73
C SER A 272 -1.49 -14.71 26.67
N HIS A 273 -2.01 -13.50 26.72
CA HIS A 273 -1.37 -12.28 26.21
C HIS A 273 -1.51 -11.90 24.72
N LEU A 274 -2.40 -12.49 23.97
CA LEU A 274 -2.64 -12.10 22.57
C LEU A 274 -3.52 -10.84 22.43
N LEU A 275 -4.22 -10.44 23.45
CA LEU A 275 -5.36 -9.55 23.40
C LEU A 275 -5.10 -8.06 23.12
N PRO A 276 -4.00 -7.41 23.47
CA PRO A 276 -3.86 -5.97 23.26
C PRO A 276 -3.64 -5.52 21.81
N PHE A 277 -3.24 -6.43 20.92
CA PHE A 277 -2.83 -6.09 19.55
C PHE A 277 -3.82 -6.51 18.47
N VAL A 278 -4.99 -6.93 18.85
CA VAL A 278 -5.83 -7.83 18.09
C VAL A 278 -6.66 -7.21 17.00
N SER A 279 -6.90 -5.93 17.02
CA SER A 279 -8.08 -5.48 16.31
C SER A 279 -7.81 -4.78 14.99
N TYR A 280 -6.59 -4.39 14.68
CA TYR A 280 -6.44 -3.39 13.64
C TYR A 280 -5.34 -3.73 12.66
N TRP A 281 -5.69 -3.80 11.39
CA TRP A 281 -4.77 -3.52 10.31
C TRP A 281 -4.17 -2.13 10.53
N GLY A 282 -3.03 -1.85 9.94
CA GLY A 282 -2.52 -0.49 9.91
C GLY A 282 -3.59 0.45 9.34
N THR A 283 -3.62 1.68 9.77
CA THR A 283 -4.64 2.66 9.39
C THR A 283 -3.98 3.91 8.80
N LEU A 284 -4.76 4.64 8.04
CA LEU A 284 -4.41 5.96 7.52
C LEU A 284 -5.17 7.01 8.34
N ASP A 285 -4.52 8.13 8.64
CA ASP A 285 -5.17 9.38 8.95
C ASP A 285 -5.33 10.23 7.68
N PRO A 286 -6.03 11.36 7.67
CA PRO A 286 -6.23 12.17 6.47
C PRO A 286 -4.92 12.58 5.78
N LEU A 287 -3.86 12.86 6.55
CA LEU A 287 -2.57 13.25 5.98
C LEU A 287 -1.85 12.06 5.34
N SER A 288 -1.82 10.93 6.02
CA SER A 288 -1.21 9.71 5.50
C SER A 288 -2.00 9.12 4.32
N ALA A 289 -3.33 9.31 4.29
CA ALA A 289 -4.16 8.94 3.14
C ALA A 289 -3.74 9.70 1.87
N ARG A 290 -3.55 11.01 1.97
CA ARG A 290 -3.01 11.84 0.86
C ARG A 290 -1.62 11.40 0.44
N ASN A 291 -0.74 11.17 1.40
CA ASN A 291 0.61 10.68 1.12
C ASN A 291 0.58 9.31 0.43
N PHE A 292 -0.34 8.43 0.82
CA PHE A 292 -0.51 7.13 0.18
C PHE A 292 -1.03 7.26 -1.26
N LEU A 293 -2.01 8.13 -1.52
CA LEU A 293 -2.46 8.45 -2.88
C LEU A 293 -1.32 8.99 -3.75
N ASP A 294 -0.47 9.83 -3.20
CA ASP A 294 0.69 10.35 -3.92
C ASP A 294 1.72 9.26 -4.22
N LEU A 295 1.94 8.31 -3.32
CA LEU A 295 2.79 7.15 -3.58
C LEU A 295 2.23 6.28 -4.72
N LEU A 296 0.91 6.05 -4.75
CA LEU A 296 0.26 5.32 -5.83
C LEU A 296 0.45 6.02 -7.18
N LYS A 297 0.26 7.34 -7.24
CA LYS A 297 0.47 8.14 -8.45
C LYS A 297 1.92 8.09 -8.93
N ILE A 298 2.88 8.14 -8.01
CA ILE A 298 4.31 8.04 -8.32
C ILE A 298 4.64 6.68 -8.92
N ALA A 299 4.16 5.61 -8.30
CA ALA A 299 4.41 4.26 -8.77
C ALA A 299 3.87 4.03 -10.19
N GLU A 300 2.63 4.48 -10.45
CA GLU A 300 2.05 4.42 -11.80
C GLU A 300 2.86 5.22 -12.82
N PHE A 301 3.32 6.40 -12.43
CA PHE A 301 4.16 7.24 -13.31
C PHE A 301 5.50 6.58 -13.62
N VAL A 302 6.17 6.01 -12.62
CA VAL A 302 7.44 5.30 -12.81
C VAL A 302 7.24 4.11 -13.75
N LYS A 303 6.19 3.31 -13.53
CA LYS A 303 5.85 2.17 -14.39
C LYS A 303 5.57 2.57 -15.83
N SER A 304 4.83 3.65 -16.06
CA SER A 304 4.49 4.13 -17.41
C SER A 304 5.71 4.57 -18.23
N LYS A 305 6.85 4.78 -17.60
CA LYS A 305 8.11 5.20 -18.23
C LYS A 305 9.21 4.16 -18.23
N GLY A 306 8.97 2.99 -17.62
CA GLY A 306 9.99 1.97 -17.36
C GLY A 306 10.62 1.29 -18.58
N ASP A 307 10.07 1.42 -19.80
CA ASP A 307 10.54 0.68 -20.98
C ASP A 307 11.38 1.49 -21.96
N LYS A 308 11.61 2.77 -21.71
CA LYS A 308 12.48 3.56 -22.57
C LYS A 308 13.74 3.98 -21.81
N LYS A 309 14.83 3.22 -21.97
CA LYS A 309 16.18 3.72 -21.66
C LYS A 309 16.44 4.98 -22.49
N VAL A 310 15.97 6.11 -22.01
CA VAL A 310 16.29 7.41 -22.61
C VAL A 310 17.76 7.66 -22.29
N LYS A 311 18.63 7.61 -23.31
CA LYS A 311 19.97 8.14 -23.19
C LYS A 311 19.88 9.62 -22.83
N VAL A 312 20.03 9.92 -21.55
CA VAL A 312 19.94 11.28 -21.03
C VAL A 312 21.22 12.02 -21.45
N ARG A 313 21.13 12.80 -22.51
CA ARG A 313 22.16 13.81 -22.75
C ARG A 313 22.02 14.87 -21.66
N ARG A 314 23.08 15.06 -20.84
CA ARG A 314 23.13 16.18 -19.90
C ARG A 314 22.97 17.47 -20.71
N PHE A 315 21.93 18.22 -20.38
CA PHE A 315 21.71 19.53 -20.95
C PHE A 315 22.52 20.52 -20.12
N ILE A 316 23.64 21.00 -20.62
CA ILE A 316 24.41 22.09 -20.02
C ILE A 316 23.98 23.38 -20.73
N PRO A 317 23.23 24.27 -20.05
CA PRO A 317 22.81 25.55 -20.62
C PRO A 317 24.04 26.45 -20.78
N ARG A 318 24.20 27.04 -21.96
CA ARG A 318 25.17 28.11 -22.19
C ARG A 318 24.44 29.45 -22.13
N GLY A 319 24.29 30.05 -20.93
CA GLY A 319 23.63 31.33 -20.72
C GLY A 319 22.69 31.36 -19.49
N PRO A 320 22.16 32.54 -19.10
CA PRO A 320 21.25 32.66 -18.00
C PRO A 320 19.98 31.82 -18.24
N ILE A 321 19.64 30.98 -17.27
CA ILE A 321 18.50 30.10 -17.33
C ILE A 321 17.29 30.84 -16.77
N GLN A 322 16.28 31.12 -17.61
CA GLN A 322 14.98 31.51 -17.10
C GLN A 322 14.20 30.26 -16.70
N THR A 323 13.81 30.22 -15.45
CA THR A 323 13.05 29.10 -14.87
C THR A 323 11.58 29.24 -15.24
N PRO A 324 10.88 28.18 -15.64
CA PRO A 324 9.42 28.24 -15.86
C PRO A 324 8.68 28.68 -14.59
N PRO A 325 7.60 29.48 -14.70
CA PRO A 325 6.89 30.04 -13.54
C PRO A 325 6.46 28.98 -12.50
N CYS A 326 6.08 27.80 -12.94
CA CYS A 326 5.71 26.69 -12.04
C CYS A 326 6.92 26.17 -11.23
N MET A 327 8.10 26.09 -11.82
CA MET A 327 9.34 25.66 -11.13
C MET A 327 9.85 26.76 -10.21
N GLU A 328 9.76 28.04 -10.65
CA GLU A 328 10.13 29.19 -9.84
C GLU A 328 9.30 29.25 -8.55
N LYS A 329 7.98 29.09 -8.65
CA LYS A 329 7.11 29.00 -7.48
C LYS A 329 7.45 27.85 -6.54
N LEU A 330 7.79 26.66 -7.07
CA LEU A 330 8.21 25.52 -6.26
C LEU A 330 9.54 25.79 -5.54
N ILE A 331 10.50 26.44 -6.22
CA ILE A 331 11.78 26.86 -5.63
C ILE A 331 11.55 27.87 -4.50
N GLU A 332 10.69 28.87 -4.72
CA GLU A 332 10.37 29.86 -3.70
C GLU A 332 9.73 29.23 -2.46
N ARG A 333 8.77 28.34 -2.65
CA ARG A 333 8.13 27.61 -1.55
C ARG A 333 9.14 26.77 -0.77
N ALA A 334 10.02 26.04 -1.46
CA ALA A 334 11.08 25.29 -0.80
C ALA A 334 12.04 26.18 -0.02
N LYS A 335 12.46 27.34 -0.58
CA LYS A 335 13.33 28.34 0.08
C LYS A 335 12.68 28.92 1.33
N LYS A 336 11.35 29.08 1.34
CA LYS A 336 10.59 29.55 2.52
C LYS A 336 10.43 28.47 3.59
N GLY A 337 10.84 27.22 3.33
CA GLY A 337 10.68 26.08 4.22
C GLY A 337 9.25 25.52 4.21
N GLU A 338 8.46 25.82 3.19
CA GLU A 338 7.16 25.19 3.04
C GLU A 338 7.33 23.71 2.69
N HIS A 339 6.58 22.86 3.38
CA HIS A 339 6.56 21.44 3.05
C HIS A 339 5.92 21.24 1.66
N LEU A 340 6.69 20.73 0.72
CA LEU A 340 6.19 20.39 -0.61
C LEU A 340 5.71 18.91 -0.62
N PRO A 341 4.54 18.62 -1.21
CA PRO A 341 4.12 17.25 -1.49
C PRO A 341 5.21 16.48 -2.23
N HIS A 342 5.29 15.18 -2.03
CA HIS A 342 6.35 14.34 -2.61
C HIS A 342 6.46 14.49 -4.13
N VAL A 343 5.31 14.56 -4.84
CA VAL A 343 5.28 14.74 -6.30
C VAL A 343 5.87 16.08 -6.73
N ALA A 344 5.60 17.15 -5.95
CA ALA A 344 6.18 18.47 -6.20
C ALA A 344 7.69 18.46 -5.96
N ARG A 345 8.17 17.82 -4.89
CA ARG A 345 9.60 17.63 -4.61
C ARG A 345 10.28 16.82 -5.71
N PHE A 346 9.68 15.69 -6.10
CA PHE A 346 10.19 14.84 -7.17
C PHE A 346 10.36 15.61 -8.47
N THR A 347 9.31 16.31 -8.92
CA THR A 347 9.34 17.05 -10.19
C THR A 347 10.33 18.20 -10.15
N LEU A 348 10.43 18.89 -8.99
CA LEU A 348 11.39 19.98 -8.79
C LEU A 348 12.83 19.47 -8.85
N VAL A 349 13.18 18.41 -8.14
CA VAL A 349 14.51 17.78 -8.15
C VAL A 349 14.84 17.29 -9.55
N ALA A 350 13.92 16.59 -10.22
CA ALA A 350 14.13 16.10 -11.59
C ALA A 350 14.36 17.24 -12.58
N TYR A 351 13.67 18.38 -12.43
CA TYR A 351 13.91 19.58 -13.23
C TYR A 351 15.28 20.20 -12.94
N LEU A 352 15.58 20.48 -11.66
CA LEU A 352 16.80 21.15 -11.24
C LEU A 352 18.07 20.34 -11.61
N ARG A 353 18.02 19.01 -11.49
CA ARG A 353 19.10 18.12 -11.97
C ARG A 353 19.33 18.27 -13.49
N LYS A 354 18.28 18.40 -14.28
CA LYS A 354 18.40 18.58 -15.74
C LYS A 354 18.94 19.93 -16.13
N VAL A 355 18.75 20.96 -15.31
CA VAL A 355 19.32 22.30 -15.52
C VAL A 355 20.67 22.48 -14.84
N GLY A 356 21.23 21.44 -14.24
CA GLY A 356 22.64 21.42 -13.81
C GLY A 356 22.88 21.66 -12.31
N TRP A 357 21.82 21.65 -11.48
CA TRP A 357 22.02 21.73 -10.03
C TRP A 357 22.72 20.48 -9.50
N GLU A 358 23.68 20.70 -8.61
CA GLU A 358 24.39 19.62 -7.93
C GLU A 358 23.59 19.10 -6.72
N ASP A 359 23.89 17.88 -6.28
CA ASP A 359 23.15 17.22 -5.19
C ASP A 359 23.16 18.04 -3.90
N GLN A 360 24.30 18.68 -3.56
CA GLN A 360 24.40 19.52 -2.37
C GLN A 360 23.49 20.74 -2.44
N GLN A 361 23.37 21.39 -3.59
CA GLN A 361 22.48 22.53 -3.78
C GLN A 361 21.01 22.15 -3.61
N LEU A 362 20.65 20.93 -4.02
CA LEU A 362 19.32 20.38 -3.85
C LEU A 362 19.04 20.04 -2.38
N ILE A 363 19.99 19.45 -1.67
CA ILE A 363 19.89 19.19 -0.23
C ILE A 363 19.67 20.49 0.53
N ASP A 364 20.47 21.51 0.24
CA ASP A 364 20.40 22.81 0.89
C ASP A 364 19.07 23.55 0.61
N LEU A 365 18.51 23.35 -0.59
CA LEU A 365 17.19 23.90 -0.95
C LEU A 365 16.08 23.41 -0.02
N PHE A 366 16.13 22.13 0.38
CA PHE A 366 15.11 21.54 1.26
C PHE A 366 15.43 21.61 2.75
N ARG A 367 16.59 22.12 3.15
CA ARG A 367 17.06 22.14 4.55
C ARG A 367 16.14 22.88 5.50
N LYS A 368 15.34 23.83 5.01
CA LYS A 368 14.37 24.60 5.79
C LYS A 368 13.01 23.90 5.96
N ASP A 369 12.75 22.82 5.25
CA ASP A 369 11.49 22.04 5.40
C ASP A 369 11.41 21.49 6.83
N PRO A 370 10.31 21.71 7.60
CA PRO A 370 10.15 21.20 8.96
C PRO A 370 10.31 19.66 9.08
N ARG A 371 10.12 18.94 7.97
CA ARG A 371 10.28 17.48 7.88
C ARG A 371 11.58 17.07 7.22
N PHE A 372 12.55 17.99 7.12
CA PHE A 372 13.84 17.70 6.51
C PHE A 372 14.61 16.65 7.32
N VAL A 373 14.98 15.56 6.65
CA VAL A 373 15.94 14.59 7.17
C VAL A 373 17.03 14.41 6.11
N GLU A 374 18.22 14.88 6.40
CA GLU A 374 19.33 14.97 5.43
C GLU A 374 19.60 13.63 4.72
N ARG A 375 19.77 12.56 5.47
CA ARG A 375 20.00 11.21 4.92
C ARG A 375 18.93 10.78 3.90
N ILE A 376 17.66 11.15 4.15
CA ILE A 376 16.53 10.77 3.28
C ILE A 376 16.51 11.63 2.04
N THR A 377 16.68 12.94 2.22
CA THR A 377 16.70 13.91 1.11
C THR A 377 17.84 13.59 0.16
N THR A 378 19.05 13.35 0.67
CA THR A 378 20.23 12.93 -0.10
C THR A 378 19.92 11.68 -0.92
N TYR A 379 19.39 10.65 -0.28
CA TYR A 379 19.04 9.40 -0.94
C TYR A 379 18.02 9.61 -2.08
N GLN A 380 16.94 10.36 -1.85
CA GLN A 380 15.93 10.64 -2.87
C GLN A 380 16.52 11.40 -4.07
N ILE A 381 17.37 12.38 -3.80
CA ILE A 381 18.08 13.15 -4.84
C ILE A 381 18.99 12.24 -5.66
N GLU A 382 19.78 11.39 -5.01
CA GLU A 382 20.67 10.43 -5.69
C GLU A 382 19.88 9.46 -6.58
N GLN A 383 18.75 8.93 -6.12
CA GLN A 383 17.92 8.02 -6.92
C GLN A 383 17.34 8.72 -8.16
N ILE A 384 16.83 9.94 -7.99
CA ILE A 384 16.33 10.73 -9.12
C ILE A 384 17.46 11.00 -10.12
N SER A 385 18.67 11.30 -9.61
CA SER A 385 19.87 11.57 -10.41
C SER A 385 20.33 10.33 -11.18
N LYS A 386 20.47 9.18 -10.48
CA LYS A 386 20.93 7.90 -11.07
C LYS A 386 19.96 7.39 -12.15
N LYS A 387 18.68 7.42 -11.89
CA LYS A 387 17.64 6.95 -12.83
C LYS A 387 17.37 7.97 -13.95
N GLY A 388 17.87 9.19 -13.82
CA GLY A 388 17.78 10.23 -14.86
C GLY A 388 16.36 10.71 -15.14
N TYR A 389 15.48 10.64 -14.15
CA TYR A 389 14.08 11.03 -14.29
C TYR A 389 13.89 12.42 -14.89
N LEU A 390 12.77 12.58 -15.61
CA LEU A 390 12.32 13.86 -16.13
C LEU A 390 11.27 14.46 -15.19
N PRO A 391 11.12 15.80 -15.14
CA PRO A 391 10.01 16.42 -14.46
C PRO A 391 8.69 16.00 -15.10
N LEU A 392 7.60 16.11 -14.35
CA LEU A 392 6.25 15.85 -14.85
C LEU A 392 5.92 16.65 -16.10
N SER A 393 5.01 16.14 -16.93
CA SER A 393 4.47 16.90 -18.06
C SER A 393 3.67 18.12 -17.55
N CYS A 394 3.58 19.17 -18.37
CA CYS A 394 2.78 20.34 -18.02
C CYS A 394 1.30 19.99 -17.80
N GLU A 395 0.76 19.05 -18.55
CA GLU A 395 -0.59 18.52 -18.37
C GLU A 395 -0.76 17.94 -16.96
N ARG A 396 0.16 17.04 -16.55
CA ARG A 396 0.11 16.43 -15.23
C ARG A 396 0.31 17.43 -14.10
N MET A 397 1.14 18.46 -14.32
CA MET A 397 1.32 19.53 -13.35
C MET A 397 0.06 20.40 -13.21
N LYS A 398 -0.72 20.59 -14.29
CA LYS A 398 -2.03 21.27 -14.25
C LYS A 398 -3.03 20.47 -13.42
N GLU A 399 -3.16 19.17 -13.68
CA GLU A 399 -4.04 18.26 -12.94
C GLU A 399 -3.74 18.24 -11.43
N LEU A 400 -2.47 18.36 -11.05
CA LEU A 400 -2.02 18.37 -9.66
C LEU A 400 -2.01 19.77 -9.02
N GLY A 401 -2.50 20.81 -9.70
CA GLY A 401 -2.51 22.18 -9.20
C GLY A 401 -1.10 22.79 -9.03
N LEU A 402 -0.07 22.18 -9.64
CA LEU A 402 1.31 22.66 -9.55
C LEU A 402 1.67 23.65 -10.68
N CYS A 403 0.85 23.74 -11.72
CA CYS A 403 1.01 24.67 -12.82
C CYS A 403 0.38 26.01 -12.44
N VAL A 404 1.15 27.11 -12.57
CA VAL A 404 0.71 28.47 -12.19
C VAL A 404 0.53 29.41 -13.37
N ALA A 405 0.96 28.98 -14.56
CA ALA A 405 0.80 29.76 -15.79
C ALA A 405 0.68 28.81 -16.98
N ASP A 406 -0.25 29.09 -17.90
CA ASP A 406 -0.35 28.29 -19.12
C ASP A 406 0.70 28.77 -20.14
N CYS A 407 1.82 28.05 -20.16
CA CYS A 407 2.92 28.35 -21.10
C CYS A 407 2.75 27.69 -22.48
N GLY A 408 1.64 26.98 -22.72
CA GLY A 408 1.42 26.25 -23.97
C GLY A 408 2.39 25.08 -24.23
N LEU A 409 3.13 24.63 -23.19
CA LEU A 409 4.20 23.65 -23.31
C LEU A 409 3.78 22.26 -22.84
N LYS A 410 4.45 21.24 -23.36
CA LYS A 410 4.21 19.84 -22.94
C LYS A 410 5.07 19.42 -21.73
N ASN A 411 6.18 20.11 -21.47
CA ASN A 411 7.10 19.77 -20.40
C ASN A 411 7.86 21.02 -19.92
N PRO A 412 8.12 21.20 -18.61
CA PRO A 412 8.87 22.34 -18.07
C PRO A 412 10.25 22.54 -18.70
N LEU A 413 10.94 21.46 -19.09
CA LEU A 413 12.22 21.55 -19.77
C LEU A 413 12.13 22.14 -21.18
N ALA A 414 10.97 22.12 -21.81
CA ALA A 414 10.76 22.74 -23.11
C ALA A 414 10.83 24.28 -23.05
N TYR A 415 10.56 24.86 -21.88
CA TYR A 415 10.69 26.29 -21.62
C TYR A 415 12.12 26.80 -21.90
N LEU A 416 13.12 25.99 -21.59
CA LEU A 416 14.51 26.27 -21.86
C LEU A 416 14.86 26.34 -23.36
N ARG A 417 14.02 25.77 -24.23
CA ARG A 417 14.24 25.75 -25.69
C ARG A 417 13.65 26.96 -26.41
N ILE A 418 12.59 27.56 -25.86
CA ILE A 418 11.91 28.70 -26.49
C ILE A 418 12.85 29.91 -26.49
N GLN A 419 13.52 30.15 -25.41
CA GLN A 419 14.43 31.28 -25.26
C GLN A 419 15.65 31.28 -26.22
N ARG A 420 16.06 30.09 -26.71
CA ARG A 420 17.08 30.00 -27.77
C ARG A 420 16.61 30.53 -29.12
N ARG A 421 15.28 30.54 -29.35
CA ARG A 421 14.72 31.05 -30.62
C ARG A 421 14.52 32.56 -30.62
N GLU A 422 14.33 33.15 -29.43
CA GLU A 422 14.12 34.59 -29.26
C GLU A 422 15.43 35.38 -29.09
N GLY A 423 16.50 34.71 -28.61
CA GLY A 423 17.83 35.31 -28.45
C GLY A 423 18.78 35.26 -29.68
N VAL A 424 18.25 34.80 -30.83
CA VAL A 424 18.97 34.72 -32.13
C VAL A 424 18.25 35.60 -33.18
N ARG A 425 17.68 36.71 -32.76
CA ARG A 425 17.29 37.79 -33.67
C ARG A 425 18.10 39.01 -33.39
#